data_6a73b2c423f74230d453ea30bed23ccb
#
_entry.id   6a73b2c423f74230d453ea30bed23ccb
#
_cell.length_a   1.000
_cell.length_b   1.000
_cell.length_c   1.000
_cell.angle_alpha   90.00
_cell.angle_beta   90.00
_cell.angle_gamma   90.00
#
_symmetry.space_group_name_H-M   'P 1'
#
loop_
_entity.id
_entity.type
_entity.pdbx_description
1 polymer ?
#
loop_
_entity_poly.entity_id
_entity_poly.type
_entity_poly.pdbx_seq_one_letter_code
_entity_poly.pdbx_strand_id
1 'polypeptide(L)'
;MKVFRSKKLWHSMLLVSCILSALISSAHAQNNPYPQKPVKVVVAFTAGGTTDILARIVAQQLTEKLKQSFLIDNKPGAGGNLGTEIVVRAPADGYTLIVNSVGPMAVNTTLYSKLPYNPITDLVPIVQIADVPNVLVVHPSVPAKNMEEFIAYAKANDGKLNYGSTGIGTSSHLSSFMLAKRAGFDATHVPYKGADALKDLLAGRIQFMFATIPSVMPQIQAGKLRALAVSSLKRSRSMPEVPTVIETGLPNFEAG
;
A
#
# COMPACT_ATOMS: atom_id res chain seq x y z
N MET A 1 31.63 -63.45 47.92
CA MET A 1 30.35 -63.16 47.20
C MET A 1 29.91 -61.69 47.29
N LYS A 2 30.79 -60.70 47.46
CA LYS A 2 30.44 -59.25 47.58
C LYS A 2 30.92 -58.35 46.45
N VAL A 3 31.76 -58.81 45.52
CA VAL A 3 32.37 -57.97 44.47
C VAL A 3 31.48 -57.81 43.21
N PHE A 4 30.57 -58.75 42.97
CA PHE A 4 29.71 -58.72 41.76
C PHE A 4 28.52 -57.73 41.82
N ARG A 5 28.16 -57.22 43.02
CA ARG A 5 27.03 -56.30 43.18
C ARG A 5 27.41 -54.85 42.90
N SER A 6 28.67 -54.47 43.04
CA SER A 6 29.13 -53.08 42.85
C SER A 6 29.25 -52.69 41.36
N LYS A 7 29.65 -53.65 40.50
CA LYS A 7 29.79 -53.40 39.06
C LYS A 7 28.44 -53.10 38.37
N LYS A 8 27.34 -53.74 38.76
CA LYS A 8 25.99 -53.47 38.21
C LYS A 8 25.46 -52.10 38.58
N LEU A 9 25.72 -51.64 39.78
CA LEU A 9 25.33 -50.28 40.24
C LEU A 9 26.08 -49.19 39.48
N TRP A 10 27.36 -49.38 39.19
CA TRP A 10 28.15 -48.41 38.42
C TRP A 10 27.70 -48.30 36.96
N HIS A 11 27.37 -49.40 36.31
CA HIS A 11 26.86 -49.40 34.94
C HIS A 11 25.47 -48.73 34.87
N SER A 12 24.60 -48.96 35.86
CA SER A 12 23.29 -48.29 35.94
C SER A 12 23.41 -46.80 36.16
N MET A 13 24.35 -46.32 36.98
CA MET A 13 24.60 -44.90 37.20
C MET A 13 25.19 -44.21 35.95
N LEU A 14 26.07 -44.87 35.20
CA LEU A 14 26.61 -44.36 33.94
C LEU A 14 25.53 -44.27 32.85
N LEU A 15 24.64 -45.26 32.75
CA LEU A 15 23.49 -45.22 31.81
C LEU A 15 22.50 -44.09 32.14
N VAL A 16 22.18 -43.88 33.40
CA VAL A 16 21.29 -42.79 33.83
C VAL A 16 21.94 -41.43 33.57
N SER A 17 23.24 -41.28 33.81
CA SER A 17 23.99 -40.06 33.51
C SER A 17 24.05 -39.74 32.01
N CYS A 18 24.23 -40.73 31.15
CA CYS A 18 24.19 -40.55 29.69
C CYS A 18 22.78 -40.18 29.17
N ILE A 19 21.72 -40.77 29.76
CA ILE A 19 20.33 -40.42 29.38
C ILE A 19 19.98 -39.01 29.83
N LEU A 20 20.42 -38.60 31.02
CA LEU A 20 20.21 -37.24 31.54
C LEU A 20 20.97 -36.18 30.70
N SER A 21 22.21 -36.51 30.28
CA SER A 21 22.98 -35.61 29.39
C SER A 21 22.35 -35.49 28.00
N ALA A 22 21.78 -36.56 27.45
CA ALA A 22 21.07 -36.55 26.18
C ALA A 22 19.75 -35.74 26.22
N LEU A 23 19.05 -35.74 27.35
CA LEU A 23 17.83 -34.95 27.58
C LEU A 23 18.14 -33.46 27.73
N ILE A 24 19.27 -33.09 28.34
CA ILE A 24 19.69 -31.68 28.47
C ILE A 24 20.13 -31.08 27.12
N SER A 25 20.71 -31.90 26.24
CA SER A 25 21.09 -31.44 24.88
C SER A 25 19.91 -31.12 23.98
N SER A 26 18.72 -31.67 24.24
CA SER A 26 17.51 -31.44 23.46
C SER A 26 16.76 -30.15 23.83
N ALA A 27 17.14 -29.52 24.94
CA ALA A 27 16.43 -28.33 25.48
C ALA A 27 16.98 -26.98 24.99
N HIS A 28 17.96 -26.95 24.11
CA HIS A 28 18.27 -25.74 23.34
C HIS A 28 17.25 -25.62 22.20
N ALA A 29 16.04 -25.22 22.54
CA ALA A 29 15.16 -24.59 21.57
C ALA A 29 15.98 -23.47 20.95
N GLN A 30 16.48 -23.67 19.74
CA GLN A 30 17.18 -22.64 19.00
C GLN A 30 16.15 -21.50 18.84
N ASN A 31 16.25 -20.50 19.71
CA ASN A 31 15.67 -19.17 19.46
C ASN A 31 16.39 -18.60 18.23
N ASN A 32 16.12 -19.17 17.08
CA ASN A 32 16.62 -18.63 15.84
C ASN A 32 15.90 -17.30 15.62
N PRO A 33 16.59 -16.15 15.72
CA PRO A 33 15.93 -14.87 15.59
C PRO A 33 15.29 -14.76 14.19
N TYR A 34 14.02 -14.36 14.14
CA TYR A 34 13.36 -13.99 12.89
C TYR A 34 13.95 -12.66 12.38
N PRO A 35 14.17 -12.52 11.06
CA PRO A 35 14.08 -13.51 9.97
C PRO A 35 15.40 -14.26 9.73
N GLN A 36 15.34 -15.55 9.30
CA GLN A 36 16.50 -16.38 8.98
C GLN A 36 16.72 -16.54 7.47
N LYS A 37 15.75 -16.17 6.67
CA LYS A 37 15.75 -16.22 5.21
C LYS A 37 15.15 -14.93 4.66
N PRO A 38 15.32 -14.61 3.37
CA PRO A 38 14.71 -13.45 2.76
C PRO A 38 13.20 -13.42 2.96
N VAL A 39 12.67 -12.22 3.23
CA VAL A 39 11.24 -11.94 3.41
C VAL A 39 10.70 -11.32 2.13
N LYS A 40 9.63 -11.88 1.58
CA LYS A 40 8.92 -11.32 0.44
C LYS A 40 7.98 -10.22 0.92
N VAL A 41 8.05 -9.05 0.30
CA VAL A 41 7.15 -7.93 0.53
C VAL A 41 6.33 -7.69 -0.73
N VAL A 42 5.11 -8.19 -0.76
CA VAL A 42 4.19 -7.96 -1.88
C VAL A 42 3.69 -6.53 -1.84
N VAL A 43 3.69 -5.88 -2.99
CA VAL A 43 3.09 -4.56 -3.20
C VAL A 43 1.95 -4.72 -4.20
N ALA A 44 0.72 -4.41 -3.78
CA ALA A 44 -0.49 -4.67 -4.56
C ALA A 44 -0.69 -3.71 -5.77
N PHE A 45 0.32 -2.89 -6.08
CA PHE A 45 0.29 -1.86 -7.14
C PHE A 45 1.58 -1.88 -7.96
N THR A 46 1.56 -1.19 -9.12
CA THR A 46 2.73 -1.09 -10.00
C THR A 46 3.89 -0.35 -9.33
N ALA A 47 5.11 -0.68 -9.75
CA ALA A 47 6.31 0.03 -9.32
C ALA A 47 6.23 1.54 -9.63
N GLY A 48 6.85 2.36 -8.77
CA GLY A 48 6.88 3.81 -8.87
C GLY A 48 5.65 4.54 -8.31
N GLY A 49 4.60 3.81 -7.88
CA GLY A 49 3.50 4.39 -7.11
C GLY A 49 3.87 4.58 -5.63
N THR A 50 3.09 5.37 -4.91
CA THR A 50 3.39 5.70 -3.49
C THR A 50 3.51 4.46 -2.61
N THR A 51 2.64 3.45 -2.79
CA THR A 51 2.72 2.18 -2.05
C THR A 51 4.06 1.48 -2.27
N ASP A 52 4.56 1.47 -3.51
CA ASP A 52 5.87 0.90 -3.85
C ASP A 52 7.03 1.70 -3.26
N ILE A 53 6.96 3.04 -3.34
CA ILE A 53 7.98 3.94 -2.76
C ILE A 53 8.10 3.69 -1.25
N LEU A 54 6.97 3.69 -0.54
CA LEU A 54 6.94 3.45 0.91
C LEU A 54 7.42 2.03 1.26
N ALA A 55 6.99 1.02 0.49
CA ALA A 55 7.43 -0.36 0.69
C ALA A 55 8.95 -0.50 0.56
N ARG A 56 9.57 0.16 -0.43
CA ARG A 56 11.02 0.13 -0.64
C ARG A 56 11.78 0.80 0.51
N ILE A 57 11.30 1.94 0.99
CA ILE A 57 11.90 2.65 2.13
C ILE A 57 11.87 1.74 3.38
N VAL A 58 10.72 1.14 3.68
CA VAL A 58 10.57 0.23 4.83
C VAL A 58 11.42 -1.02 4.65
N ALA A 59 11.39 -1.65 3.48
CA ALA A 59 12.15 -2.86 3.18
C ALA A 59 13.66 -2.64 3.31
N GLN A 60 14.17 -1.47 2.87
CA GLN A 60 15.57 -1.10 3.05
C GLN A 60 15.93 -1.02 4.54
N GLN A 61 15.14 -0.30 5.34
CA GLN A 61 15.39 -0.15 6.78
C GLN A 61 15.32 -1.49 7.53
N LEU A 62 14.37 -2.35 7.16
CA LEU A 62 14.26 -3.69 7.73
C LEU A 62 15.47 -4.55 7.34
N THR A 63 15.91 -4.49 6.09
CA THR A 63 17.10 -5.22 5.61
C THR A 63 18.34 -4.81 6.40
N GLU A 64 18.55 -3.50 6.60
CA GLU A 64 19.68 -2.98 7.35
C GLU A 64 19.65 -3.40 8.84
N LYS A 65 18.47 -3.35 9.47
CA LYS A 65 18.30 -3.66 10.90
C LYS A 65 18.31 -5.15 11.20
N LEU A 66 17.64 -5.95 10.38
CA LEU A 66 17.41 -7.38 10.62
C LEU A 66 18.43 -8.28 9.90
N LYS A 67 19.33 -7.70 9.09
CA LYS A 67 20.41 -8.42 8.38
C LYS A 67 19.91 -9.53 7.45
N GLN A 68 18.66 -9.44 6.99
CA GLN A 68 18.04 -10.31 5.99
C GLN A 68 17.37 -9.46 4.92
N SER A 69 17.37 -9.95 3.67
CA SER A 69 16.79 -9.21 2.54
C SER A 69 15.27 -9.15 2.63
N PHE A 70 14.69 -7.95 2.49
CA PHE A 70 13.26 -7.73 2.28
C PHE A 70 13.03 -7.40 0.80
N LEU A 71 12.47 -8.36 0.05
CA LEU A 71 12.39 -8.33 -1.41
C LEU A 71 11.02 -7.84 -1.87
N ILE A 72 10.99 -6.71 -2.59
CA ILE A 72 9.75 -6.16 -3.14
C ILE A 72 9.28 -6.97 -4.35
N ASP A 73 8.01 -7.39 -4.33
CA ASP A 73 7.32 -8.12 -5.40
C ASP A 73 6.02 -7.41 -5.77
N ASN A 74 6.01 -6.64 -6.86
CA ASN A 74 4.84 -5.90 -7.30
C ASN A 74 3.83 -6.83 -7.99
N LYS A 75 2.60 -6.90 -7.44
CA LYS A 75 1.47 -7.71 -7.94
C LYS A 75 0.23 -6.85 -8.17
N PRO A 76 0.24 -5.99 -9.20
CA PRO A 76 -0.86 -5.08 -9.47
C PRO A 76 -2.06 -5.80 -10.09
N GLY A 77 -3.26 -5.24 -9.86
CA GLY A 77 -4.49 -5.69 -10.51
C GLY A 77 -5.72 -5.61 -9.61
N ALA A 78 -6.88 -5.42 -10.22
CA ALA A 78 -8.19 -5.34 -9.58
C ALA A 78 -8.23 -4.40 -8.35
N GLY A 79 -7.67 -3.16 -8.50
CA GLY A 79 -7.60 -2.19 -7.39
C GLY A 79 -6.78 -2.64 -6.19
N GLY A 80 -5.83 -3.57 -6.37
CA GLY A 80 -4.98 -4.16 -5.32
C GLY A 80 -5.47 -5.52 -4.80
N ASN A 81 -6.65 -5.99 -5.23
CA ASN A 81 -7.19 -7.26 -4.74
C ASN A 81 -6.32 -8.45 -5.12
N LEU A 82 -5.73 -8.45 -6.33
CA LEU A 82 -4.88 -9.56 -6.78
C LEU A 82 -3.65 -9.76 -5.88
N GLY A 83 -2.93 -8.69 -5.58
CA GLY A 83 -1.77 -8.75 -4.68
C GLY A 83 -2.17 -9.19 -3.27
N THR A 84 -3.33 -8.74 -2.78
CA THR A 84 -3.85 -9.10 -1.47
C THR A 84 -4.21 -10.59 -1.41
N GLU A 85 -4.91 -11.12 -2.41
CA GLU A 85 -5.25 -12.55 -2.49
C GLU A 85 -4.02 -13.46 -2.48
N ILE A 86 -2.95 -13.07 -3.20
CA ILE A 86 -1.70 -13.81 -3.23
C ILE A 86 -1.12 -13.95 -1.82
N VAL A 87 -1.17 -12.90 -1.00
CA VAL A 87 -0.63 -12.95 0.37
C VAL A 87 -1.54 -13.73 1.31
N VAL A 88 -2.84 -13.58 1.19
CA VAL A 88 -3.82 -14.37 1.97
C VAL A 88 -3.64 -15.88 1.73
N ARG A 89 -3.28 -16.29 0.51
CA ARG A 89 -3.01 -17.70 0.17
C ARG A 89 -1.59 -18.18 0.51
N ALA A 90 -0.69 -17.28 0.92
CA ALA A 90 0.67 -17.64 1.30
C ALA A 90 0.71 -18.30 2.70
N PRO A 91 1.75 -19.09 3.02
CA PRO A 91 1.95 -19.57 4.38
C PRO A 91 2.02 -18.43 5.40
N ALA A 92 1.32 -18.56 6.53
CA ALA A 92 1.31 -17.58 7.60
C ALA A 92 2.56 -17.73 8.52
N ASP A 93 3.74 -17.78 7.91
CA ASP A 93 5.04 -18.02 8.59
C ASP A 93 5.84 -16.72 8.81
N GLY A 94 5.28 -15.56 8.45
CA GLY A 94 5.92 -14.25 8.56
C GLY A 94 6.88 -13.92 7.41
N TYR A 95 7.10 -14.81 6.41
CA TYR A 95 8.01 -14.57 5.29
C TYR A 95 7.34 -14.04 4.02
N THR A 96 6.03 -13.84 4.07
CA THR A 96 5.30 -13.12 3.03
C THR A 96 4.49 -12.00 3.68
N LEU A 97 4.90 -10.77 3.44
CA LEU A 97 4.26 -9.54 3.95
C LEU A 97 3.58 -8.81 2.79
N ILE A 98 2.65 -7.93 3.11
CA ILE A 98 2.05 -7.03 2.13
C ILE A 98 2.14 -5.58 2.59
N VAL A 99 2.48 -4.67 1.68
CA VAL A 99 2.24 -3.24 1.82
C VAL A 99 1.09 -2.88 0.89
N ASN A 100 0.03 -2.38 1.48
CA ASN A 100 -1.25 -2.18 0.81
C ASN A 100 -1.83 -0.78 1.07
N SER A 101 -3.02 -0.51 0.56
CA SER A 101 -3.74 0.75 0.72
C SER A 101 -5.18 0.53 1.18
N VAL A 102 -5.88 1.61 1.48
CA VAL A 102 -7.27 1.60 1.96
C VAL A 102 -8.24 0.84 1.04
N GLY A 103 -8.01 0.86 -0.29
CA GLY A 103 -8.88 0.16 -1.25
C GLY A 103 -9.09 -1.30 -0.89
N PRO A 104 -8.08 -2.17 -1.08
CA PRO A 104 -8.21 -3.60 -0.78
C PRO A 104 -8.34 -3.93 0.71
N MET A 105 -7.96 -3.03 1.61
CA MET A 105 -8.03 -3.27 3.07
C MET A 105 -9.39 -2.90 3.68
N ALA A 106 -10.18 -2.03 3.03
CA ALA A 106 -11.47 -1.58 3.57
C ALA A 106 -12.53 -1.42 2.47
N VAL A 107 -12.32 -0.55 1.49
CA VAL A 107 -13.33 -0.12 0.52
C VAL A 107 -13.87 -1.29 -0.31
N ASN A 108 -12.99 -2.18 -0.75
CA ASN A 108 -13.33 -3.24 -1.69
C ASN A 108 -14.25 -4.31 -1.09
N THR A 109 -14.30 -4.42 0.23
CA THR A 109 -15.26 -5.29 0.94
C THR A 109 -16.72 -4.92 0.65
N THR A 110 -16.98 -3.63 0.41
CA THR A 110 -18.33 -3.12 0.08
C THR A 110 -18.52 -2.96 -1.43
N LEU A 111 -17.45 -2.63 -2.15
CA LEU A 111 -17.52 -2.28 -3.57
C LEU A 111 -17.60 -3.50 -4.49
N TYR A 112 -16.92 -4.60 -4.14
CA TYR A 112 -16.88 -5.81 -4.96
C TYR A 112 -17.89 -6.84 -4.44
N SER A 113 -18.77 -7.31 -5.31
CA SER A 113 -19.77 -8.35 -4.98
C SER A 113 -19.14 -9.71 -4.63
N LYS A 114 -17.93 -9.98 -5.11
CA LYS A 114 -17.15 -11.18 -4.82
C LYS A 114 -15.70 -10.76 -4.55
N LEU A 115 -15.32 -10.75 -3.28
CA LEU A 115 -13.95 -10.53 -2.84
C LEU A 115 -13.37 -11.88 -2.39
N PRO A 116 -12.22 -12.34 -2.93
CA PRO A 116 -11.68 -13.68 -2.63
C PRO A 116 -10.95 -13.75 -1.27
N TYR A 117 -11.07 -12.73 -0.44
CA TYR A 117 -10.48 -12.65 0.90
C TYR A 117 -11.31 -11.73 1.80
N ASN A 118 -11.10 -11.86 3.11
CA ASN A 118 -11.61 -10.95 4.12
C ASN A 118 -10.39 -10.27 4.80
N PRO A 119 -10.18 -8.95 4.61
CA PRO A 119 -8.99 -8.29 5.14
C PRO A 119 -8.93 -8.25 6.67
N ILE A 120 -10.06 -8.45 7.37
CA ILE A 120 -10.13 -8.43 8.83
C ILE A 120 -9.70 -9.78 9.43
N THR A 121 -10.08 -10.90 8.78
CA THR A 121 -9.84 -12.25 9.33
C THR A 121 -8.63 -12.93 8.71
N ASP A 122 -8.28 -12.61 7.46
CA ASP A 122 -7.28 -13.35 6.70
C ASP A 122 -5.89 -12.69 6.72
N LEU A 123 -5.81 -11.46 7.26
CA LEU A 123 -4.56 -10.70 7.38
C LEU A 123 -4.33 -10.26 8.83
N VAL A 124 -3.08 -10.29 9.26
CA VAL A 124 -2.65 -9.74 10.56
C VAL A 124 -2.06 -8.35 10.33
N PRO A 125 -2.68 -7.27 10.83
CA PRO A 125 -2.14 -5.94 10.69
C PRO A 125 -0.88 -5.78 11.54
N ILE A 126 0.17 -5.17 10.96
CA ILE A 126 1.43 -4.92 11.66
C ILE A 126 1.49 -3.45 12.09
N VAL A 127 1.42 -2.53 11.13
CA VAL A 127 1.51 -1.08 11.38
C VAL A 127 0.96 -0.28 10.21
N GLN A 128 0.41 0.90 10.50
CA GLN A 128 0.15 1.93 9.49
C GLN A 128 1.46 2.66 9.20
N ILE A 129 1.95 2.55 7.95
CA ILE A 129 3.24 3.15 7.54
C ILE A 129 3.10 4.66 7.38
N ALA A 130 2.03 5.11 6.72
CA ALA A 130 1.78 6.52 6.44
C ALA A 130 0.29 6.78 6.17
N ASP A 131 -0.11 8.02 6.37
CA ASP A 131 -1.31 8.62 5.80
C ASP A 131 -0.88 9.57 4.69
N VAL A 132 -1.39 9.36 3.48
CA VAL A 132 -0.94 10.09 2.29
C VAL A 132 -2.13 10.72 1.58
N PRO A 133 -2.29 12.05 1.64
CA PRO A 133 -3.36 12.73 0.93
C PRO A 133 -3.18 12.63 -0.59
N ASN A 134 -4.30 12.68 -1.30
CA ASN A 134 -4.29 12.87 -2.73
C ASN A 134 -4.22 14.36 -3.08
N VAL A 135 -3.69 14.66 -4.25
CA VAL A 135 -3.76 16.00 -4.87
C VAL A 135 -4.46 15.88 -6.22
N LEU A 136 -5.39 16.77 -6.49
CA LEU A 136 -5.98 16.91 -7.82
C LEU A 136 -4.93 17.49 -8.74
N VAL A 137 -4.56 16.74 -9.76
CA VAL A 137 -3.65 17.16 -10.82
C VAL A 137 -4.35 17.15 -12.17
N VAL A 138 -4.03 18.15 -12.99
CA VAL A 138 -4.52 18.26 -14.35
C VAL A 138 -3.37 18.33 -15.34
N HIS A 139 -3.61 17.86 -16.58
CA HIS A 139 -2.69 18.08 -17.68
C HIS A 139 -2.67 19.59 -18.03
N PRO A 140 -1.54 20.18 -18.44
CA PRO A 140 -1.44 21.61 -18.78
C PRO A 140 -2.38 22.09 -19.89
N SER A 141 -2.86 21.20 -20.76
CA SER A 141 -3.89 21.51 -21.77
C SER A 141 -5.26 21.87 -21.21
N VAL A 142 -5.52 21.50 -19.94
CA VAL A 142 -6.74 21.94 -19.23
C VAL A 142 -6.57 23.40 -18.86
N PRO A 143 -7.42 24.32 -19.36
CA PRO A 143 -7.29 25.76 -19.18
C PRO A 143 -7.81 26.20 -17.78
N ALA A 144 -7.25 25.59 -16.74
CA ALA A 144 -7.63 25.87 -15.35
C ALA A 144 -6.37 26.00 -14.48
N LYS A 145 -6.26 27.08 -13.72
CA LYS A 145 -5.14 27.37 -12.81
C LYS A 145 -5.48 27.13 -11.35
N ASN A 146 -6.75 26.99 -11.04
CA ASN A 146 -7.30 26.77 -9.70
C ASN A 146 -8.56 25.89 -9.78
N MET A 147 -9.13 25.55 -8.62
CA MET A 147 -10.32 24.70 -8.52
C MET A 147 -11.56 25.33 -9.14
N GLU A 148 -11.77 26.63 -8.97
CA GLU A 148 -12.94 27.35 -9.51
C GLU A 148 -12.95 27.26 -11.05
N GLU A 149 -11.80 27.61 -11.67
CA GLU A 149 -11.63 27.51 -13.13
C GLU A 149 -11.78 26.07 -13.62
N PHE A 150 -11.26 25.09 -12.85
CA PHE A 150 -11.40 23.68 -13.21
C PHE A 150 -12.86 23.22 -13.17
N ILE A 151 -13.61 23.57 -12.13
CA ILE A 151 -15.04 23.21 -12.01
C ILE A 151 -15.84 23.87 -13.12
N ALA A 152 -15.58 25.15 -13.42
CA ALA A 152 -16.23 25.86 -14.52
C ALA A 152 -15.94 25.18 -15.87
N TYR A 153 -14.69 24.84 -16.13
CA TYR A 153 -14.28 24.12 -17.32
C TYR A 153 -14.92 22.73 -17.40
N ALA A 154 -14.96 22.00 -16.30
CA ALA A 154 -15.56 20.66 -16.25
C ALA A 154 -17.06 20.70 -16.55
N LYS A 155 -17.79 21.66 -15.99
CA LYS A 155 -19.23 21.87 -16.30
C LYS A 155 -19.48 22.28 -17.75
N ALA A 156 -18.61 23.11 -18.31
CA ALA A 156 -18.72 23.50 -19.73
C ALA A 156 -18.40 22.32 -20.69
N ASN A 157 -17.72 21.29 -20.20
CA ASN A 157 -17.38 20.06 -20.94
C ASN A 157 -18.02 18.82 -20.31
N ASP A 158 -19.21 18.95 -19.77
CA ASP A 158 -19.91 17.90 -19.04
C ASP A 158 -19.97 16.59 -19.84
N GLY A 159 -19.58 15.48 -19.21
CA GLY A 159 -19.49 14.16 -19.82
C GLY A 159 -18.34 13.95 -20.81
N LYS A 160 -17.56 15.00 -21.17
CA LYS A 160 -16.48 14.90 -22.19
C LYS A 160 -15.10 14.69 -21.58
N LEU A 161 -14.93 14.90 -20.28
CA LEU A 161 -13.65 14.74 -19.60
C LEU A 161 -13.44 13.27 -19.17
N ASN A 162 -12.20 12.84 -19.23
CA ASN A 162 -11.77 11.56 -18.69
C ASN A 162 -10.91 11.78 -17.44
N TYR A 163 -11.16 11.01 -16.40
CA TYR A 163 -10.28 10.98 -15.24
C TYR A 163 -9.68 9.60 -15.01
N GLY A 164 -8.40 9.59 -14.65
CA GLY A 164 -7.68 8.36 -14.33
C GLY A 164 -7.75 7.99 -12.87
N SER A 165 -7.58 6.72 -12.59
CA SER A 165 -7.32 6.23 -11.24
C SER A 165 -6.31 5.09 -11.23
N THR A 166 -5.75 4.81 -10.06
CA THR A 166 -4.87 3.65 -9.86
C THR A 166 -5.62 2.33 -9.75
N GLY A 167 -6.93 2.34 -10.03
CA GLY A 167 -7.83 1.18 -10.06
C GLY A 167 -9.16 1.47 -9.37
N ILE A 168 -10.16 0.65 -9.67
CA ILE A 168 -11.48 0.74 -9.05
C ILE A 168 -11.36 0.50 -7.53
N GLY A 169 -12.02 1.33 -6.71
CA GLY A 169 -12.00 1.25 -5.25
C GLY A 169 -10.82 1.95 -4.57
N THR A 170 -9.84 2.45 -5.34
CA THR A 170 -8.72 3.21 -4.76
C THR A 170 -9.15 4.63 -4.36
N SER A 171 -8.40 5.27 -3.46
CA SER A 171 -8.63 6.67 -3.06
C SER A 171 -8.63 7.61 -4.27
N SER A 172 -7.77 7.37 -5.25
CA SER A 172 -7.72 8.09 -6.53
C SER A 172 -9.06 8.05 -7.30
N HIS A 173 -9.69 6.86 -7.39
CA HIS A 173 -11.00 6.70 -8.01
C HIS A 173 -12.08 7.45 -7.23
N LEU A 174 -12.18 7.17 -5.93
CA LEU A 174 -13.25 7.69 -5.10
C LEU A 174 -13.18 9.21 -4.94
N SER A 175 -11.99 9.78 -4.79
CA SER A 175 -11.81 11.24 -4.72
C SER A 175 -12.26 11.93 -6.00
N SER A 176 -11.89 11.38 -7.17
CA SER A 176 -12.29 11.95 -8.47
C SER A 176 -13.81 11.85 -8.68
N PHE A 177 -14.40 10.70 -8.36
CA PHE A 177 -15.84 10.50 -8.42
C PHE A 177 -16.60 11.45 -7.46
N MET A 178 -16.12 11.56 -6.22
CA MET A 178 -16.71 12.43 -5.21
C MET A 178 -16.63 13.91 -5.63
N LEU A 179 -15.50 14.33 -6.22
CA LEU A 179 -15.36 15.69 -6.75
C LEU A 179 -16.41 15.96 -7.85
N ALA A 180 -16.51 15.09 -8.84
CA ALA A 180 -17.45 15.23 -9.94
C ALA A 180 -18.89 15.34 -9.43
N LYS A 181 -19.31 14.46 -8.52
CA LYS A 181 -20.67 14.47 -7.96
C LYS A 181 -20.94 15.71 -7.10
N ARG A 182 -20.00 16.15 -6.28
CA ARG A 182 -20.19 17.34 -5.41
C ARG A 182 -20.12 18.65 -6.19
N ALA A 183 -19.28 18.73 -7.20
CA ALA A 183 -19.15 19.91 -8.04
C ALA A 183 -20.23 19.99 -9.14
N GLY A 184 -20.98 18.90 -9.39
CA GLY A 184 -22.10 18.86 -10.34
C GLY A 184 -21.63 18.84 -11.80
N PHE A 185 -20.72 17.91 -12.14
CA PHE A 185 -20.34 17.59 -13.50
C PHE A 185 -20.16 16.07 -13.65
N ASP A 186 -20.25 15.57 -14.87
CA ASP A 186 -19.95 14.18 -15.21
C ASP A 186 -18.61 14.07 -15.95
N ALA A 187 -17.90 12.97 -15.67
CA ALA A 187 -16.66 12.63 -16.35
C ALA A 187 -16.50 11.11 -16.42
N THR A 188 -15.85 10.62 -17.48
CA THR A 188 -15.64 9.20 -17.68
C THR A 188 -14.46 8.69 -16.86
N HIS A 189 -14.68 7.66 -16.05
CA HIS A 189 -13.63 6.99 -15.31
C HIS A 189 -12.81 6.05 -16.19
N VAL A 190 -11.49 6.19 -16.19
CA VAL A 190 -10.55 5.29 -16.85
C VAL A 190 -9.69 4.61 -15.76
N PRO A 191 -9.98 3.35 -15.40
CA PRO A 191 -9.20 2.63 -14.39
C PRO A 191 -7.90 2.07 -14.97
N TYR A 192 -6.79 2.24 -14.23
CA TYR A 192 -5.47 1.72 -14.58
C TYR A 192 -4.97 0.71 -13.54
N LYS A 193 -3.86 0.02 -13.84
CA LYS A 193 -3.17 -0.85 -12.90
C LYS A 193 -2.10 -0.05 -12.12
N GLY A 194 -2.53 0.70 -11.09
CA GLY A 194 -1.61 1.50 -10.28
C GLY A 194 -1.11 2.77 -10.99
N ALA A 195 0.19 3.05 -10.96
CA ALA A 195 0.79 4.29 -11.44
C ALA A 195 0.74 4.49 -12.98
N ASP A 196 0.24 3.52 -13.75
CA ASP A 196 0.14 3.67 -15.21
C ASP A 196 -0.79 4.82 -15.64
N ALA A 197 -1.76 5.20 -14.81
CA ALA A 197 -2.62 6.37 -15.02
C ALA A 197 -1.81 7.66 -15.26
N LEU A 198 -0.67 7.80 -14.59
CA LEU A 198 0.19 8.97 -14.70
C LEU A 198 0.78 9.13 -16.13
N LYS A 199 1.05 8.02 -16.81
CA LYS A 199 1.56 8.06 -18.19
C LYS A 199 0.56 8.70 -19.15
N ASP A 200 -0.72 8.31 -19.01
CA ASP A 200 -1.79 8.83 -19.87
C ASP A 200 -2.20 10.26 -19.48
N LEU A 201 -2.09 10.62 -18.21
CA LEU A 201 -2.25 12.01 -17.77
C LEU A 201 -1.17 12.91 -18.36
N LEU A 202 0.11 12.49 -18.32
CA LEU A 202 1.24 13.22 -18.90
C LEU A 202 1.17 13.34 -20.43
N ALA A 203 0.50 12.38 -21.07
CA ALA A 203 0.27 12.39 -22.52
C ALA A 203 -1.02 13.15 -22.90
N GLY A 204 -1.78 13.69 -21.93
CA GLY A 204 -3.04 14.41 -22.16
C GLY A 204 -4.20 13.54 -22.61
N ARG A 205 -4.09 12.20 -22.54
CA ARG A 205 -5.17 11.26 -22.90
C ARG A 205 -6.30 11.25 -21.86
N ILE A 206 -5.98 11.54 -20.61
CA ILE A 206 -6.92 11.87 -19.56
C ILE A 206 -6.64 13.30 -19.08
N GLN A 207 -7.67 14.01 -18.63
CA GLN A 207 -7.58 15.43 -18.33
C GLN A 207 -7.17 15.69 -16.88
N PHE A 208 -7.61 14.82 -15.96
CA PHE A 208 -7.33 14.98 -14.53
C PHE A 208 -7.30 13.65 -13.79
N MET A 209 -6.73 13.67 -12.60
CA MET A 209 -6.84 12.60 -11.60
C MET A 209 -6.54 13.14 -10.21
N PHE A 210 -7.08 12.51 -9.20
CA PHE A 210 -6.49 12.57 -7.88
C PHE A 210 -5.35 11.54 -7.80
N ALA A 211 -4.18 11.98 -7.39
CA ALA A 211 -3.01 11.13 -7.21
C ALA A 211 -2.38 11.39 -5.85
N THR A 212 -1.78 10.40 -5.24
CA THR A 212 -1.03 10.59 -4.01
C THR A 212 0.18 11.50 -4.26
N ILE A 213 0.42 12.46 -3.38
CA ILE A 213 1.43 13.52 -3.57
C ILE A 213 2.81 12.96 -3.97
N PRO A 214 3.39 11.94 -3.29
CA PRO A 214 4.72 11.45 -3.66
C PRO A 214 4.82 10.91 -5.10
N SER A 215 3.74 10.38 -5.66
CA SER A 215 3.75 9.80 -7.01
C SER A 215 3.79 10.85 -8.12
N VAL A 216 3.33 12.08 -7.85
CA VAL A 216 3.21 13.15 -8.87
C VAL A 216 4.08 14.38 -8.61
N MET A 217 4.66 14.49 -7.43
CA MET A 217 5.49 15.63 -7.03
C MET A 217 6.59 15.97 -8.06
N PRO A 218 7.38 15.02 -8.57
CA PRO A 218 8.40 15.32 -9.57
C PRO A 218 7.82 15.94 -10.85
N GLN A 219 6.62 15.54 -11.24
CA GLN A 219 5.97 16.02 -12.46
C GLN A 219 5.37 17.42 -12.28
N ILE A 220 4.90 17.72 -11.06
CA ILE A 220 4.42 19.06 -10.70
C ILE A 220 5.61 20.03 -10.66
N GLN A 221 6.70 19.65 -9.99
CA GLN A 221 7.94 20.45 -9.93
C GLN A 221 8.55 20.70 -11.31
N ALA A 222 8.43 19.74 -12.22
CA ALA A 222 8.87 19.88 -13.61
C ALA A 222 7.88 20.66 -14.49
N GLY A 223 6.77 21.16 -13.96
CA GLY A 223 5.73 21.88 -14.71
C GLY A 223 4.94 21.03 -15.71
N LYS A 224 5.08 19.69 -15.65
CA LYS A 224 4.38 18.76 -16.54
C LYS A 224 2.95 18.48 -16.10
N LEU A 225 2.63 18.75 -14.84
CA LEU A 225 1.29 18.69 -14.28
C LEU A 225 1.05 19.94 -13.44
N ARG A 226 -0.22 20.31 -13.31
CA ARG A 226 -0.64 21.38 -12.42
C ARG A 226 -1.45 20.81 -11.26
N ALA A 227 -1.02 21.10 -10.02
CA ALA A 227 -1.76 20.79 -8.81
C ALA A 227 -2.81 21.87 -8.55
N LEU A 228 -4.04 21.47 -8.21
CA LEU A 228 -5.14 22.41 -7.98
C LEU A 228 -5.62 22.43 -6.52
N ALA A 229 -5.74 21.25 -5.88
CA ALA A 229 -6.15 21.15 -4.49
C ALA A 229 -5.75 19.80 -3.89
N VAL A 230 -5.50 19.74 -2.57
CA VAL A 230 -5.28 18.50 -1.83
C VAL A 230 -6.56 18.01 -1.18
N SER A 231 -6.71 16.68 -1.06
CA SER A 231 -7.92 16.03 -0.52
C SER A 231 -7.97 15.96 1.01
N SER A 232 -6.95 16.39 1.71
CA SER A 232 -6.86 16.38 3.16
C SER A 232 -7.57 17.57 3.79
N LEU A 233 -7.90 17.45 5.09
CA LEU A 233 -8.51 18.54 5.88
C LEU A 233 -7.59 19.77 6.04
N LYS A 234 -6.27 19.55 5.97
CA LYS A 234 -5.26 20.60 6.07
C LYS A 234 -4.33 20.52 4.86
N ARG A 235 -3.75 21.67 4.47
CA ARG A 235 -2.74 21.71 3.41
C ARG A 235 -1.56 20.78 3.74
N SER A 236 -1.03 20.15 2.70
CA SER A 236 0.15 19.30 2.85
C SER A 236 1.39 20.13 3.18
N ARG A 237 2.22 19.63 4.11
CA ARG A 237 3.52 20.27 4.40
C ARG A 237 4.48 20.26 3.20
N SER A 238 4.33 19.31 2.30
CA SER A 238 5.15 19.22 1.09
C SER A 238 4.65 20.11 -0.06
N MET A 239 3.44 20.71 0.08
CA MET A 239 2.79 21.56 -0.92
C MET A 239 1.95 22.63 -0.20
N PRO A 240 2.55 23.50 0.64
CA PRO A 240 1.79 24.46 1.47
C PRO A 240 1.05 25.53 0.64
N GLU A 241 1.48 25.76 -0.60
CA GLU A 241 0.85 26.68 -1.55
C GLU A 241 -0.42 26.11 -2.17
N VAL A 242 -0.62 24.77 -2.17
CA VAL A 242 -1.80 24.14 -2.76
C VAL A 242 -2.92 24.08 -1.71
N PRO A 243 -4.09 24.70 -1.98
CA PRO A 243 -5.21 24.71 -1.05
C PRO A 243 -5.81 23.31 -0.87
N THR A 244 -6.57 23.11 0.20
CA THR A 244 -7.44 21.95 0.32
C THR A 244 -8.69 22.12 -0.54
N VAL A 245 -9.32 20.98 -0.92
CA VAL A 245 -10.62 21.04 -1.63
C VAL A 245 -11.68 21.78 -0.79
N ILE A 246 -11.62 21.69 0.54
CA ILE A 246 -12.51 22.40 1.46
C ILE A 246 -12.33 23.91 1.34
N GLU A 247 -11.08 24.40 1.31
CA GLU A 247 -10.78 25.83 1.14
C GLU A 247 -11.30 26.39 -0.19
N THR A 248 -11.52 25.53 -1.18
CA THR A 248 -12.03 25.91 -2.51
C THR A 248 -13.57 25.86 -2.62
N GLY A 249 -14.28 25.72 -1.51
CA GLY A 249 -15.74 25.83 -1.46
C GLY A 249 -16.52 24.52 -1.52
N LEU A 250 -15.84 23.36 -1.40
CA LEU A 250 -16.47 22.04 -1.31
C LEU A 250 -16.32 21.49 0.12
N PRO A 251 -17.24 21.81 1.05
CA PRO A 251 -17.13 21.45 2.46
C PRO A 251 -17.18 19.92 2.65
N ASN A 252 -16.59 19.44 3.75
CA ASN A 252 -16.57 18.02 4.12
C ASN A 252 -15.96 17.10 3.06
N PHE A 253 -14.98 17.59 2.31
CA PHE A 253 -14.23 16.79 1.36
C PHE A 253 -12.95 16.27 2.03
N GLU A 254 -12.90 14.99 2.29
CA GLU A 254 -11.71 14.31 2.81
C GLU A 254 -11.54 12.96 2.12
N ALA A 255 -10.33 12.66 1.65
CA ALA A 255 -9.97 11.38 1.07
C ALA A 255 -8.44 11.16 1.11
N GLY A 256 -8.04 10.00 1.60
CA GLY A 256 -6.65 9.58 1.73
C GLY A 256 -6.49 8.06 1.63
#